data_0d19fa32c7aeadf4f9732d081ab2d5a9
#
_entry.id   0d19fa32c7aeadf4f9732d081ab2d5a9
#
_cell.length_a   1.000
_cell.length_b   1.000
_cell.length_c   1.000
_cell.angle_alpha   90.00
_cell.angle_beta   90.00
_cell.angle_gamma   90.00
#
_symmetry.space_group_name_H-M   'P 1'
#
loop_
_entity.id
_entity.type
_entity.pdbx_description
1 polymer ?
#
loop_
_entity_poly.entity_id
_entity_poly.type
_entity_poly.pdbx_seq_one_letter_code
_entity_poly.pdbx_strand_id
1 'polypeptide(L)'
;MPINRVGHVVIKMRDLEAAKRFYRDILGMKITDEREGFGVFFRFQDYHHDIAVFKVDEDAESPRKNQVGLAHIALVADSLDTVKAMYQRLKQHHVPIVRTADHGITKSVYFQDPEGNELEIYCEAVDWHDVDTIIVADPLDLETAPAD
;
A
#
# COMPACT_ATOMS: atom_id res chain seq x y z
N MET A 1 9.98 3.35 -26.90
CA MET A 1 8.53 3.65 -26.73
C MET A 1 8.36 4.58 -25.53
N PRO A 2 7.55 5.62 -25.60
CA PRO A 2 7.54 6.67 -24.56
C PRO A 2 6.56 6.39 -23.40
N ILE A 3 6.37 5.13 -22.98
CA ILE A 3 5.71 4.82 -21.72
C ILE A 3 6.78 4.88 -20.63
N ASN A 4 6.61 5.79 -19.65
CA ASN A 4 7.66 6.13 -18.70
C ASN A 4 7.47 5.50 -17.31
N ARG A 5 6.22 5.26 -16.89
CA ARG A 5 5.92 4.73 -15.55
C ARG A 5 4.45 4.28 -15.45
N VAL A 6 4.14 3.59 -14.35
CA VAL A 6 2.75 3.43 -13.90
C VAL A 6 2.29 4.79 -13.37
N GLY A 7 1.20 5.34 -13.91
CA GLY A 7 0.70 6.65 -13.54
C GLY A 7 -0.12 6.63 -12.26
N HIS A 8 -1.06 5.69 -12.17
CA HIS A 8 -1.93 5.48 -11.01
C HIS A 8 -2.53 4.07 -11.03
N VAL A 9 -3.12 3.68 -9.93
CA VAL A 9 -3.90 2.45 -9.79
C VAL A 9 -5.34 2.80 -9.41
N VAL A 10 -6.31 2.11 -10.00
CA VAL A 10 -7.72 2.23 -9.63
C VAL A 10 -8.16 0.92 -8.98
N ILE A 11 -8.69 1.03 -7.78
CA ILE A 11 -9.27 -0.09 -7.03
C ILE A 11 -10.77 0.15 -6.82
N LYS A 12 -11.47 -0.90 -6.48
CA LYS A 12 -12.93 -0.86 -6.28
C LYS A 12 -13.23 -1.10 -4.80
N MET A 13 -14.15 -0.30 -4.24
CA MET A 13 -14.62 -0.45 -2.86
C MET A 13 -16.13 -0.21 -2.77
N ARG A 14 -16.79 -0.89 -1.83
CA ARG A 14 -18.23 -0.70 -1.57
C ARG A 14 -18.50 0.58 -0.79
N ASP A 15 -17.61 0.96 0.13
CA ASP A 15 -17.75 2.11 1.04
C ASP A 15 -16.64 3.15 0.81
N LEU A 16 -17.01 4.30 0.21
CA LEU A 16 -16.09 5.41 -0.02
C LEU A 16 -15.68 6.13 1.28
N GLU A 17 -16.52 6.11 2.32
CA GLU A 17 -16.15 6.67 3.63
C GLU A 17 -15.09 5.81 4.32
N ALA A 18 -15.19 4.48 4.20
CA ALA A 18 -14.13 3.57 4.65
C ALA A 18 -12.83 3.79 3.87
N ALA A 19 -12.91 4.02 2.55
CA ALA A 19 -11.76 4.39 1.73
C ALA A 19 -11.08 5.67 2.24
N LYS A 20 -11.86 6.73 2.52
CA LYS A 20 -11.32 7.99 3.04
C LYS A 20 -10.66 7.82 4.41
N ARG A 21 -11.28 7.10 5.33
CA ARG A 21 -10.67 6.78 6.64
C ARG A 21 -9.36 6.02 6.48
N PHE A 22 -9.28 5.09 5.55
CA PHE A 22 -8.07 4.28 5.35
C PHE A 22 -6.98 5.06 4.62
N TYR A 23 -7.24 5.51 3.39
CA TYR A 23 -6.22 6.10 2.53
C TYR A 23 -5.80 7.50 2.99
N ARG A 24 -6.75 8.35 3.44
CA ARG A 24 -6.44 9.68 3.97
C ARG A 24 -5.96 9.64 5.42
N ASP A 25 -6.77 9.06 6.33
CA ASP A 25 -6.54 9.25 7.77
C ASP A 25 -5.48 8.28 8.31
N ILE A 26 -5.38 7.05 7.77
CA ILE A 26 -4.39 6.06 8.21
C ILE A 26 -3.11 6.15 7.39
N LEU A 27 -3.19 6.10 6.06
CA LEU A 27 -2.00 6.14 5.20
C LEU A 27 -1.45 7.56 4.96
N GLY A 28 -2.20 8.60 5.27
CA GLY A 28 -1.74 9.99 5.15
C GLY A 28 -1.82 10.58 3.75
N MET A 29 -2.56 9.96 2.84
CA MET A 29 -2.76 10.49 1.50
C MET A 29 -3.67 11.74 1.52
N LYS A 30 -3.49 12.61 0.56
CA LYS A 30 -4.37 13.79 0.35
C LYS A 30 -5.45 13.45 -0.66
N ILE A 31 -6.68 13.86 -0.40
CA ILE A 31 -7.75 13.82 -1.40
C ILE A 31 -7.52 14.97 -2.38
N THR A 32 -7.41 14.63 -3.66
CA THR A 32 -7.27 15.61 -4.75
C THR A 32 -8.63 15.95 -5.33
N ASP A 33 -9.47 14.94 -5.50
CA ASP A 33 -10.80 15.09 -6.06
C ASP A 33 -11.74 14.01 -5.49
N GLU A 34 -13.01 14.32 -5.43
CA GLU A 34 -14.07 13.41 -5.00
C GLU A 34 -15.33 13.67 -5.83
N ARG A 35 -15.93 12.59 -6.30
CA ARG A 35 -17.25 12.63 -6.93
C ARG A 35 -18.19 11.75 -6.13
N GLU A 36 -19.19 12.37 -5.54
CA GLU A 36 -20.18 11.68 -4.69
C GLU A 36 -20.81 10.48 -5.40
N GLY A 37 -20.86 9.35 -4.70
CA GLY A 37 -21.42 8.09 -5.20
C GLY A 37 -20.60 7.40 -6.30
N PHE A 38 -19.53 7.99 -6.77
CA PHE A 38 -18.69 7.46 -7.85
C PHE A 38 -17.28 7.06 -7.38
N GLY A 39 -16.52 7.99 -6.77
CA GLY A 39 -15.15 7.66 -6.37
C GLY A 39 -14.38 8.81 -5.73
N VAL A 40 -13.21 8.48 -5.19
CA VAL A 40 -12.29 9.38 -4.51
C VAL A 40 -10.90 9.17 -5.06
N PHE A 41 -10.15 10.27 -5.25
CA PHE A 41 -8.81 10.30 -5.82
C PHE A 41 -7.81 10.75 -4.76
N PHE A 42 -6.78 9.92 -4.52
CA PHE A 42 -5.79 10.11 -3.46
C PHE A 42 -4.39 10.27 -4.03
N ARG A 43 -3.57 11.13 -3.39
CA ARG A 43 -2.17 11.33 -3.74
C ARG A 43 -1.27 11.44 -2.52
N PHE A 44 0.00 11.09 -2.68
CA PHE A 44 1.07 11.41 -1.72
C PHE A 44 1.79 12.71 -2.08
N GLN A 45 2.19 12.88 -3.33
CA GLN A 45 3.00 13.99 -3.83
C GLN A 45 2.27 14.83 -4.89
N ASP A 46 3.01 15.48 -5.78
CA ASP A 46 2.49 16.47 -6.74
C ASP A 46 1.93 15.88 -8.05
N TYR A 47 1.40 14.67 -7.99
CA TYR A 47 0.57 14.12 -9.06
C TYR A 47 -0.91 14.33 -8.76
N HIS A 48 -1.76 14.29 -9.79
CA HIS A 48 -3.20 14.43 -9.57
C HIS A 48 -3.71 13.32 -8.62
N HIS A 49 -3.28 12.08 -8.85
CA HIS A 49 -3.54 10.96 -7.95
C HIS A 49 -2.58 9.81 -8.19
N ASP A 50 -2.32 9.04 -7.15
CA ASP A 50 -1.56 7.78 -7.18
C ASP A 50 -2.52 6.59 -7.09
N ILE A 51 -3.57 6.72 -6.27
CA ILE A 51 -4.63 5.73 -6.09
C ILE A 51 -5.98 6.41 -6.29
N ALA A 52 -6.85 5.80 -7.08
CA ALA A 52 -8.27 6.13 -7.13
C ALA A 52 -9.10 4.96 -6.60
N VAL A 53 -10.17 5.28 -5.89
CA VAL A 53 -11.14 4.30 -5.42
C VAL A 53 -12.46 4.58 -6.10
N PHE A 54 -12.99 3.59 -6.84
CA PHE A 54 -14.30 3.66 -7.46
C PHE A 54 -15.30 2.81 -6.69
N LYS A 55 -16.49 3.38 -6.49
CA LYS A 55 -17.59 2.69 -5.80
C LYS A 55 -18.12 1.54 -6.65
N VAL A 56 -18.36 0.41 -5.99
CA VAL A 56 -19.14 -0.71 -6.52
C VAL A 56 -20.35 -0.97 -5.65
N ASP A 57 -21.22 -1.86 -6.10
CA ASP A 57 -22.44 -2.22 -5.39
C ASP A 57 -22.12 -2.90 -4.04
N GLU A 58 -23.05 -2.81 -3.09
CA GLU A 58 -22.86 -3.36 -1.73
C GLU A 58 -22.72 -4.89 -1.72
N ASP A 59 -23.30 -5.57 -2.71
CA ASP A 59 -23.25 -7.02 -2.89
C ASP A 59 -22.08 -7.50 -3.76
N ALA A 60 -21.20 -6.58 -4.22
CA ALA A 60 -20.00 -6.95 -4.97
C ALA A 60 -19.10 -7.88 -4.15
N GLU A 61 -18.58 -8.92 -4.79
CA GLU A 61 -17.68 -9.88 -4.14
C GLU A 61 -16.34 -9.23 -3.77
N SER A 62 -15.83 -9.57 -2.58
CA SER A 62 -14.48 -9.18 -2.17
C SER A 62 -13.41 -9.95 -2.96
N PRO A 63 -12.18 -9.39 -3.10
CA PRO A 63 -11.09 -10.09 -3.78
C PRO A 63 -10.75 -11.41 -3.10
N ARG A 64 -10.42 -12.41 -3.89
CA ARG A 64 -10.06 -13.76 -3.40
C ARG A 64 -8.56 -13.98 -3.56
N LYS A 65 -7.93 -14.62 -2.58
CA LYS A 65 -6.48 -14.88 -2.55
C LYS A 65 -5.96 -15.66 -3.77
N ASN A 66 -6.74 -16.55 -4.32
CA ASN A 66 -6.37 -17.36 -5.50
C ASN A 66 -7.18 -16.93 -6.73
N GLN A 67 -7.02 -15.69 -7.12
CA GLN A 67 -7.70 -15.09 -8.28
C GLN A 67 -6.68 -14.40 -9.17
N VAL A 68 -6.85 -14.50 -10.47
CA VAL A 68 -6.04 -13.73 -11.43
C VAL A 68 -6.38 -12.25 -11.29
N GLY A 69 -5.36 -11.40 -11.16
CA GLY A 69 -5.53 -9.96 -11.01
C GLY A 69 -4.36 -9.30 -10.30
N LEU A 70 -4.61 -8.18 -9.65
CA LEU A 70 -3.63 -7.45 -8.87
C LEU A 70 -3.35 -8.21 -7.56
N ALA A 71 -2.08 -8.52 -7.30
CA ALA A 71 -1.69 -9.17 -6.05
C ALA A 71 -1.63 -8.15 -4.89
N HIS A 72 -0.90 -7.05 -5.07
CA HIS A 72 -0.82 -5.93 -4.12
C HIS A 72 -0.38 -4.64 -4.81
N ILE A 73 -0.50 -3.53 -4.08
CA ILE A 73 0.05 -2.23 -4.45
C ILE A 73 1.18 -1.92 -3.47
N ALA A 74 2.39 -1.70 -4.00
CA ALA A 74 3.55 -1.35 -3.19
C ALA A 74 3.75 0.17 -3.12
N LEU A 75 3.91 0.68 -1.90
CA LEU A 75 4.13 2.09 -1.57
C LEU A 75 5.54 2.24 -1.01
N VAL A 76 6.30 3.19 -1.56
CA VAL A 76 7.69 3.43 -1.15
C VAL A 76 7.72 4.36 0.04
N ALA A 77 8.41 3.95 1.11
CA ALA A 77 8.80 4.80 2.24
C ALA A 77 10.27 5.24 2.08
N ASP A 78 10.60 6.37 2.67
CA ASP A 78 11.94 6.96 2.60
C ASP A 78 12.98 6.24 3.48
N SER A 79 12.55 5.51 4.50
CA SER A 79 13.43 4.83 5.45
C SER A 79 12.77 3.67 6.17
N LEU A 80 13.59 2.82 6.81
CA LEU A 80 13.09 1.76 7.68
C LEU A 80 12.33 2.32 8.90
N ASP A 81 12.74 3.47 9.40
CA ASP A 81 12.02 4.12 10.51
C ASP A 81 10.61 4.55 10.11
N THR A 82 10.42 5.01 8.87
CA THR A 82 9.08 5.29 8.32
C THR A 82 8.26 4.00 8.18
N VAL A 83 8.86 2.89 7.72
CA VAL A 83 8.17 1.58 7.66
C VAL A 83 7.74 1.13 9.06
N LYS A 84 8.61 1.26 10.07
CA LYS A 84 8.30 0.95 11.49
C LYS A 84 7.17 1.84 12.03
N ALA A 85 7.25 3.14 11.79
CA ALA A 85 6.22 4.08 12.23
C ALA A 85 4.86 3.74 11.61
N MET A 86 4.83 3.40 10.32
CA MET A 86 3.61 2.98 9.64
C MET A 86 3.12 1.62 10.14
N TYR A 87 3.99 0.66 10.41
CA TYR A 87 3.63 -0.61 11.04
C TYR A 87 2.93 -0.41 12.38
N GLN A 88 3.47 0.43 13.27
CA GLN A 88 2.83 0.75 14.55
C GLN A 88 1.50 1.47 14.35
N ARG A 89 1.41 2.40 13.40
CA ARG A 89 0.17 3.10 13.08
C ARG A 89 -0.92 2.14 12.56
N LEU A 90 -0.58 1.22 11.67
CA LEU A 90 -1.50 0.20 11.19
C LEU A 90 -2.03 -0.67 12.35
N LYS A 91 -1.16 -1.07 13.29
CA LYS A 91 -1.56 -1.82 14.49
C LYS A 91 -2.51 -1.01 15.38
N GLN A 92 -2.22 0.27 15.64
CA GLN A 92 -3.06 1.17 16.44
C GLN A 92 -4.46 1.31 15.86
N HIS A 93 -4.59 1.29 14.53
CA HIS A 93 -5.87 1.36 13.84
C HIS A 93 -6.49 -0.01 13.54
N HIS A 94 -5.94 -1.09 14.11
CA HIS A 94 -6.43 -2.47 13.92
C HIS A 94 -6.49 -2.91 12.46
N VAL A 95 -5.61 -2.37 11.61
CA VAL A 95 -5.50 -2.80 10.21
C VAL A 95 -4.94 -4.22 10.16
N PRO A 96 -5.53 -5.14 9.38
CA PRO A 96 -5.01 -6.50 9.25
C PRO A 96 -3.61 -6.51 8.63
N ILE A 97 -2.61 -6.90 9.42
CA ILE A 97 -1.25 -7.15 8.95
C ILE A 97 -1.19 -8.58 8.38
N VAL A 98 -0.78 -8.70 7.12
CA VAL A 98 -0.64 -10.00 6.44
C VAL A 98 0.69 -10.65 6.80
N ARG A 99 1.77 -9.90 6.66
CA ARG A 99 3.15 -10.32 6.99
C ARG A 99 4.08 -9.12 7.00
N THR A 100 5.27 -9.35 7.54
CA THR A 100 6.45 -8.52 7.33
C THR A 100 7.50 -9.32 6.58
N ALA A 101 8.36 -8.70 5.81
CA ALA A 101 9.37 -9.41 5.05
C ALA A 101 10.65 -8.60 4.85
N ASP A 102 11.78 -9.28 4.99
CA ASP A 102 13.07 -8.82 4.52
C ASP A 102 13.36 -9.49 3.17
N HIS A 103 13.37 -8.69 2.11
CA HIS A 103 13.65 -9.16 0.76
C HIS A 103 15.13 -9.02 0.38
N GLY A 104 16.00 -8.65 1.33
CA GLY A 104 17.38 -8.32 1.09
C GLY A 104 17.56 -6.92 0.52
N ILE A 105 16.96 -6.62 -0.62
CA ILE A 105 16.97 -5.30 -1.26
C ILE A 105 15.94 -4.33 -0.69
N THR A 106 14.86 -4.83 -0.09
CA THR A 106 13.81 -4.02 0.55
C THR A 106 13.36 -4.63 1.87
N LYS A 107 12.81 -3.78 2.74
CA LYS A 107 12.17 -4.19 4.00
C LYS A 107 10.73 -3.73 3.99
N SER A 108 9.81 -4.66 4.27
CA SER A 108 8.40 -4.51 3.91
C SER A 108 7.44 -4.90 5.02
N VAL A 109 6.28 -4.23 5.06
CA VAL A 109 5.07 -4.68 5.74
C VAL A 109 3.92 -4.81 4.75
N TYR A 110 3.21 -5.93 4.79
CA TYR A 110 2.03 -6.20 3.98
C TYR A 110 0.78 -6.16 4.84
N PHE A 111 -0.27 -5.51 4.36
CA PHE A 111 -1.52 -5.29 5.09
C PHE A 111 -2.70 -5.19 4.13
N GLN A 112 -3.91 -5.15 4.67
CA GLN A 112 -5.13 -5.10 3.86
C GLN A 112 -5.91 -3.81 4.11
N ASP A 113 -6.49 -3.29 3.04
CA ASP A 113 -7.50 -2.25 3.14
C ASP A 113 -8.85 -2.81 3.64
N PRO A 114 -9.87 -1.97 3.91
CA PRO A 114 -11.16 -2.44 4.42
C PRO A 114 -11.91 -3.44 3.53
N GLU A 115 -11.56 -3.54 2.25
CA GLU A 115 -12.17 -4.50 1.32
C GLU A 115 -11.33 -5.75 1.09
N GLY A 116 -10.13 -5.82 1.71
CA GLY A 116 -9.21 -6.93 1.58
C GLY A 116 -8.24 -6.80 0.41
N ASN A 117 -8.13 -5.64 -0.24
CA ASN A 117 -7.05 -5.39 -1.17
C ASN A 117 -5.72 -5.36 -0.41
N GLU A 118 -4.72 -6.09 -0.89
CA GLU A 118 -3.41 -6.14 -0.25
C GLU A 118 -2.55 -4.95 -0.70
N LEU A 119 -1.90 -4.31 0.28
CA LEU A 119 -0.91 -3.27 0.08
C LEU A 119 0.39 -3.67 0.75
N GLU A 120 1.48 -3.09 0.26
CA GLU A 120 2.81 -3.16 0.83
C GLU A 120 3.32 -1.75 1.11
N ILE A 121 3.97 -1.52 2.24
CA ILE A 121 4.86 -0.38 2.45
C ILE A 121 6.26 -0.92 2.61
N TYR A 122 7.20 -0.39 1.82
CA TYR A 122 8.59 -0.83 1.86
C TYR A 122 9.57 0.34 1.79
N CYS A 123 10.78 0.12 2.29
CA CYS A 123 11.93 0.96 2.00
C CYS A 123 13.02 0.15 1.29
N GLU A 124 13.84 0.84 0.52
CA GLU A 124 15.06 0.25 -0.06
C GLU A 124 16.09 0.06 1.05
N ALA A 125 16.71 -1.13 1.11
CA ALA A 125 17.73 -1.47 2.08
C ALA A 125 19.13 -1.35 1.49
N VAL A 126 19.26 -1.53 0.17
CA VAL A 126 20.50 -1.40 -0.60
C VAL A 126 20.19 -0.88 -2.01
N ASP A 127 21.17 -0.29 -2.69
CA ASP A 127 21.03 0.02 -4.10
C ASP A 127 21.01 -1.30 -4.91
N TRP A 128 19.89 -1.58 -5.55
CA TRP A 128 19.70 -2.82 -6.32
C TRP A 128 20.66 -2.93 -7.52
N HIS A 129 21.25 -1.83 -7.99
CA HIS A 129 22.25 -1.85 -9.05
C HIS A 129 23.59 -2.47 -8.59
N ASP A 130 23.83 -2.49 -7.28
CA ASP A 130 25.09 -2.97 -6.67
C ASP A 130 25.04 -4.45 -6.25
N VAL A 131 23.89 -5.12 -6.45
CA VAL A 131 23.70 -6.51 -6.01
C VAL A 131 23.16 -7.39 -7.15
N ASP A 132 23.63 -8.63 -7.20
CA ASP A 132 22.98 -9.69 -7.98
C ASP A 132 21.67 -10.03 -7.27
N THR A 133 20.56 -9.50 -7.78
CA THR A 133 19.27 -9.54 -7.11
C THR A 133 18.73 -10.95 -7.03
N ILE A 134 18.81 -11.56 -5.85
CA ILE A 134 17.95 -12.66 -5.44
C ILE A 134 16.89 -12.06 -4.53
N ILE A 135 15.63 -12.08 -4.96
CA ILE A 135 14.54 -11.70 -4.08
C ILE A 135 14.32 -12.84 -3.08
N VAL A 136 14.63 -12.58 -1.82
CA VAL A 136 14.30 -13.46 -0.69
C VAL A 136 13.05 -12.94 0.03
N ALA A 137 12.51 -13.68 0.96
CA ALA A 137 11.36 -13.28 1.76
C ALA A 137 11.49 -13.87 3.17
N ASP A 138 12.51 -13.38 3.89
CA ASP A 138 12.73 -13.77 5.28
C ASP A 138 11.77 -13.00 6.21
N PRO A 139 11.36 -13.58 7.36
CA PRO A 139 10.59 -12.85 8.35
C PRO A 139 11.36 -11.61 8.86
N LEU A 140 10.66 -10.49 8.97
CA LEU A 140 11.20 -9.23 9.51
C LEU A 140 10.48 -8.86 10.80
N ASP A 141 11.23 -8.63 11.88
CA ASP A 141 10.69 -8.10 13.12
C ASP A 141 10.80 -6.56 13.12
N LEU A 142 9.68 -5.90 12.86
CA LEU A 142 9.61 -4.44 12.85
C LEU A 142 9.48 -3.81 14.26
N GLU A 143 9.28 -4.61 15.31
CA GLU A 143 9.25 -4.13 16.69
C GLU A 143 10.69 -3.85 17.19
N THR A 144 11.63 -4.70 16.82
CA THR A 144 13.01 -4.67 17.32
C THR A 144 14.07 -4.39 16.25
N ALA A 145 13.69 -4.33 14.97
CA ALA A 145 14.62 -4.03 13.90
C ALA A 145 15.38 -2.73 14.18
N PRO A 146 16.70 -2.67 14.00
CA PRO A 146 17.48 -1.47 14.24
C PRO A 146 17.00 -0.30 13.38
N ALA A 147 17.14 0.92 13.90
CA ALA A 147 17.01 2.12 13.08
C ALA A 147 18.18 2.18 12.08
N ASP A 148 17.93 2.73 10.90
CA ASP A 148 18.97 2.99 9.90
C ASP A 148 19.93 4.08 10.36
#